data_192c0401b006b711884c43a11a933c00
#
_entry.id   192c0401b006b711884c43a11a933c00
#
_cell.length_a   1.000
_cell.length_b   1.000
_cell.length_c   1.000
_cell.angle_alpha   90.00
_cell.angle_beta   90.00
_cell.angle_gamma   90.00
#
_symmetry.space_group_name_H-M   'P 1'
#
loop_
_entity.id
_entity.type
_entity.pdbx_description
1 polymer ?
#
loop_
_entity_poly.entity_id
_entity_poly.type
_entity_poly.pdbx_seq_one_letter_code
_entity_poly.pdbx_strand_id
1 'polypeptide(L)'
;AKLEEEIIKFGKTYDKNGNLDKQSGIWIATSIVEASLDIDFDYLFTELLDLNSLFQRFGRCNRKGAKNVTMYNCYVYTQLDEGDFILGNKGFIDKTIFELSNKAIHDINGKLSESKKQELINRYLTTENISQSHFIKKFREKYRFIDSISIYSFKKNENKLRNILSETIIPETVYEKYKEEIDTISQKLNSERLTAIERKCLRSNILQYSLEIPYYHWNSYEKAMKKGCVHQYQSINLSPGEKIKVMQCRYDEMGYYRIEFADDVD
;
A
#
# COMPACT_ATOMS: atom_id res chain seq x y z
N ALA A 1 9.76 8.08 0.03
CA ALA A 1 11.23 8.27 -0.10
C ALA A 1 11.85 8.69 1.24
N LYS A 2 11.60 9.90 1.80
CA LYS A 2 12.28 10.38 3.03
C LYS A 2 12.04 9.47 4.24
N LEU A 3 10.78 9.15 4.57
CA LEU A 3 10.44 8.24 5.67
C LEU A 3 10.98 6.83 5.45
N GLU A 4 11.05 6.37 4.22
CA GLU A 4 11.64 5.08 3.86
C GLU A 4 13.14 5.06 4.12
N GLU A 5 13.86 6.11 3.77
CA GLU A 5 15.29 6.26 4.08
C GLU A 5 15.54 6.33 5.59
N GLU A 6 14.66 7.02 6.33
CA GLU A 6 14.74 7.12 7.78
C GLU A 6 14.53 5.76 8.47
N ILE A 7 13.52 4.97 8.07
CA ILE A 7 13.30 3.65 8.65
C ILE A 7 14.42 2.67 8.30
N ILE A 8 14.93 2.70 7.06
CA ILE A 8 16.07 1.87 6.66
C ILE A 8 17.32 2.25 7.46
N LYS A 9 17.54 3.54 7.71
CA LYS A 9 18.67 4.01 8.50
C LYS A 9 18.52 3.60 9.96
N PHE A 10 17.32 3.67 10.54
CA PHE A 10 17.02 3.31 11.92
C PHE A 10 17.02 1.79 12.14
N GLY A 11 16.47 1.02 11.22
CA GLY A 11 16.31 -0.43 11.32
C GLY A 11 17.52 -1.26 10.85
N LYS A 12 18.75 -0.77 11.00
CA LYS A 12 19.95 -1.53 10.63
C LYS A 12 20.35 -2.53 11.70
N THR A 13 20.88 -3.69 11.29
CA THR A 13 21.47 -4.65 12.21
C THR A 13 22.85 -4.18 12.70
N TYR A 14 23.64 -3.61 11.78
CA TYR A 14 25.01 -3.19 12.04
C TYR A 14 25.23 -1.73 11.67
N ASP A 15 26.05 -1.04 12.44
CA ASP A 15 26.55 0.29 12.14
C ASP A 15 27.57 0.28 10.98
N LYS A 16 28.10 1.46 10.62
CA LYS A 16 29.11 1.62 9.56
C LYS A 16 30.44 0.91 9.86
N ASN A 17 30.69 0.58 11.12
CA ASN A 17 31.90 -0.07 11.60
C ASN A 17 31.73 -1.59 11.77
N GLY A 18 30.55 -2.12 11.44
CA GLY A 18 30.23 -3.54 11.58
C GLY A 18 29.86 -3.96 13.00
N ASN A 19 29.65 -3.04 13.93
CA ASN A 19 29.15 -3.33 15.26
C ASN A 19 27.62 -3.36 15.24
N LEU A 20 27.00 -4.09 16.20
CA LEU A 20 25.56 -4.03 16.37
C LEU A 20 25.10 -2.59 16.59
N ASP A 21 24.12 -2.17 15.83
CA ASP A 21 23.54 -0.83 15.96
C ASP A 21 22.88 -0.69 17.34
N LYS A 22 23.19 0.42 18.01
CA LYS A 22 22.69 0.73 19.37
C LYS A 22 21.62 1.82 19.36
N GLN A 23 21.10 2.19 18.21
CA GLN A 23 19.99 3.14 18.17
C GLN A 23 18.79 2.54 18.87
N SER A 24 18.16 3.33 19.73
CA SER A 24 16.93 2.93 20.45
C SER A 24 15.80 3.87 20.09
N GLY A 25 14.60 3.32 19.94
CA GLY A 25 13.40 4.07 19.62
C GLY A 25 12.24 3.15 19.26
N ILE A 26 11.10 3.76 18.96
CA ILE A 26 9.88 3.07 18.55
C ILE A 26 9.53 3.56 17.15
N TRP A 27 9.25 2.61 16.25
CA TRP A 27 8.74 2.91 14.93
C TRP A 27 7.32 2.38 14.79
N ILE A 28 6.39 3.25 14.46
CA ILE A 28 4.99 2.91 14.21
C ILE A 28 4.75 2.95 12.70
N ALA A 29 4.27 1.87 12.13
CA ALA A 29 4.02 1.76 10.72
C ALA A 29 2.81 0.88 10.41
N THR A 30 2.21 1.07 9.24
CA THR A 30 1.21 0.18 8.66
C THR A 30 1.88 -1.02 7.97
N SER A 31 1.10 -1.81 7.22
CA SER A 31 1.62 -2.95 6.42
C SER A 31 2.70 -2.58 5.38
N ILE A 32 3.00 -1.31 5.19
CA ILE A 32 4.07 -0.86 4.28
C ILE A 32 5.43 -1.46 4.62
N VAL A 33 5.67 -1.80 5.89
CA VAL A 33 6.91 -2.44 6.33
C VAL A 33 7.03 -3.92 5.90
N GLU A 34 5.96 -4.52 5.41
CA GLU A 34 5.98 -5.86 4.82
C GLU A 34 6.71 -5.87 3.48
N ALA A 35 6.64 -4.74 2.74
CA ALA A 35 7.25 -4.59 1.43
C ALA A 35 8.77 -4.41 1.57
N SER A 36 9.53 -5.25 0.92
CA SER A 36 10.95 -5.21 0.50
C SER A 36 11.96 -4.32 1.24
N LEU A 37 11.68 -3.85 2.47
CA LEU A 37 12.60 -3.05 3.25
C LEU A 37 13.62 -3.95 3.95
N ASP A 38 14.91 -3.57 3.88
CA ASP A 38 15.98 -4.26 4.62
C ASP A 38 16.14 -3.65 6.01
N ILE A 39 15.19 -4.01 6.88
CA ILE A 39 15.11 -3.56 8.28
C ILE A 39 15.17 -4.75 9.23
N ASP A 40 15.68 -4.51 10.42
CA ASP A 40 15.88 -5.52 11.45
C ASP A 40 15.70 -4.90 12.85
N PHE A 41 14.52 -5.08 13.43
CA PHE A 41 14.18 -4.58 14.77
C PHE A 41 14.44 -5.63 15.84
N ASP A 42 14.54 -5.20 17.10
CA ASP A 42 14.70 -6.11 18.23
C ASP A 42 13.38 -6.77 18.62
N TYR A 43 12.32 -5.97 18.67
CA TYR A 43 10.97 -6.37 19.07
C TYR A 43 9.92 -5.96 18.05
N LEU A 44 8.88 -6.78 17.94
CA LEU A 44 7.72 -6.52 17.10
C LEU A 44 6.44 -6.64 17.93
N PHE A 45 5.60 -5.62 17.85
CA PHE A 45 4.21 -5.63 18.34
C PHE A 45 3.31 -5.47 17.14
N THR A 46 2.42 -6.42 16.89
CA THR A 46 1.62 -6.42 15.66
C THR A 46 0.27 -7.08 15.86
N GLU A 47 -0.72 -6.65 15.09
CA GLU A 47 -2.01 -7.30 14.98
C GLU A 47 -1.94 -8.48 14.02
N LEU A 48 -2.77 -9.50 14.28
CA LEU A 48 -2.96 -10.59 13.35
C LEU A 48 -3.86 -10.13 12.20
N LEU A 49 -3.38 -10.31 10.97
CA LEU A 49 -4.19 -10.18 9.75
C LEU A 49 -4.38 -11.54 9.09
N ASP A 50 -3.30 -12.09 8.60
CA ASP A 50 -3.18 -13.45 8.08
C ASP A 50 -1.77 -13.99 8.33
N LEU A 51 -1.56 -15.29 8.15
CA LEU A 51 -0.26 -15.92 8.43
C LEU A 51 0.86 -15.41 7.52
N ASN A 52 0.58 -15.13 6.24
CA ASN A 52 1.62 -14.73 5.31
C ASN A 52 2.14 -13.33 5.67
N SER A 53 1.25 -12.37 5.87
CA SER A 53 1.59 -11.01 6.31
C SER A 53 2.31 -11.03 7.66
N LEU A 54 1.84 -11.87 8.59
CA LEU A 54 2.47 -12.02 9.89
C LEU A 54 3.91 -12.54 9.77
N PHE A 55 4.15 -13.58 8.98
CA PHE A 55 5.48 -14.15 8.79
C PHE A 55 6.43 -13.20 8.06
N GLN A 56 5.92 -12.37 7.15
CA GLN A 56 6.70 -11.30 6.53
C GLN A 56 7.15 -10.27 7.57
N ARG A 57 6.27 -9.89 8.50
CA ARG A 57 6.60 -8.98 9.61
C ARG A 57 7.59 -9.60 10.60
N PHE A 58 7.42 -10.88 10.93
CA PHE A 58 8.42 -11.60 11.75
C PHE A 58 9.80 -11.61 11.11
N GLY A 59 9.87 -11.68 9.78
CA GLY A 59 11.11 -11.57 9.02
C GLY A 59 11.80 -10.19 9.11
N ARG A 60 11.21 -9.21 9.81
CA ARG A 60 11.80 -7.89 10.09
C ARG A 60 12.30 -7.75 11.54
N CYS A 61 12.20 -8.82 12.33
CA CYS A 61 12.52 -8.81 13.75
C CYS A 61 13.60 -9.84 14.06
N ASN A 62 14.75 -9.37 14.56
CA ASN A 62 15.96 -10.19 14.79
C ASN A 62 16.31 -11.11 13.60
N ARG A 63 16.21 -10.54 12.40
CA ARG A 63 16.30 -11.24 11.11
C ARG A 63 17.58 -12.06 10.96
N LYS A 64 18.69 -11.52 11.45
CA LYS A 64 20.01 -12.16 11.39
C LYS A 64 20.34 -12.99 12.64
N GLY A 65 19.46 -13.01 13.63
CA GLY A 65 19.68 -13.71 14.89
C GLY A 65 20.83 -13.15 15.74
N ALA A 66 21.33 -11.96 15.40
CA ALA A 66 22.50 -11.35 16.02
C ALA A 66 22.16 -10.46 17.22
N LYS A 67 20.89 -10.06 17.37
CA LYS A 67 20.47 -9.14 18.41
C LYS A 67 20.22 -9.86 19.71
N ASN A 68 20.62 -9.24 20.81
CA ASN A 68 20.38 -9.76 22.16
C ASN A 68 18.95 -9.38 22.60
N VAL A 69 18.00 -10.28 22.34
CA VAL A 69 16.60 -10.12 22.68
C VAL A 69 16.20 -11.08 23.80
N THR A 70 15.10 -10.78 24.47
CA THR A 70 14.50 -11.66 25.49
C THR A 70 13.96 -12.95 24.85
N MET A 71 13.42 -13.85 25.68
CA MET A 71 12.85 -15.12 25.24
C MET A 71 11.79 -14.97 24.12
N TYR A 72 10.98 -13.91 24.21
CA TYR A 72 10.00 -13.55 23.19
C TYR A 72 10.30 -12.16 22.64
N ASN A 73 10.34 -12.03 21.34
CA ASN A 73 10.60 -10.77 20.65
C ASN A 73 9.51 -10.37 19.65
N CYS A 74 8.50 -11.22 19.45
CA CYS A 74 7.33 -10.91 18.64
C CYS A 74 6.06 -11.11 19.45
N TYR A 75 5.25 -10.08 19.53
CA TYR A 75 3.99 -10.03 20.28
C TYR A 75 2.85 -9.78 19.29
N VAL A 76 1.87 -10.70 19.27
CA VAL A 76 0.78 -10.68 18.30
C VAL A 76 -0.55 -10.48 19.03
N TYR A 77 -1.27 -9.43 18.67
CA TYR A 77 -2.63 -9.19 19.12
C TYR A 77 -3.59 -9.95 18.20
N THR A 78 -4.37 -10.85 18.77
CA THR A 78 -5.26 -11.77 18.03
C THR A 78 -6.73 -11.40 18.15
N GLN A 79 -7.07 -10.41 18.96
CA GLN A 79 -8.42 -9.89 19.10
C GLN A 79 -8.58 -8.66 18.22
N LEU A 80 -9.66 -8.62 17.47
CA LEU A 80 -10.08 -7.49 16.66
C LEU A 80 -11.44 -7.02 17.18
N ASP A 81 -11.64 -5.73 17.29
CA ASP A 81 -12.91 -5.15 17.70
C ASP A 81 -14.00 -5.43 16.65
N GLU A 82 -15.18 -5.87 17.13
CA GLU A 82 -16.33 -6.21 16.30
C GLU A 82 -16.97 -4.95 15.71
N GLY A 83 -16.46 -4.23 14.91
CA GLY A 83 -17.07 -3.02 14.34
C GLY A 83 -16.19 -2.45 13.27
N ASP A 84 -14.98 -2.92 13.22
CA ASP A 84 -14.04 -2.42 12.28
C ASP A 84 -14.19 -3.10 10.91
N PHE A 85 -13.95 -2.32 9.88
CA PHE A 85 -13.95 -2.64 8.45
C PHE A 85 -13.08 -3.83 8.05
N ILE A 86 -12.61 -4.61 9.01
CA ILE A 86 -11.59 -5.65 8.87
C ILE A 86 -12.22 -7.01 8.56
N LEU A 87 -13.39 -7.31 9.13
CA LEU A 87 -14.05 -8.61 9.03
C LEU A 87 -15.44 -8.49 8.43
N GLY A 88 -15.57 -8.64 7.13
CA GLY A 88 -16.86 -8.65 6.46
C GLY A 88 -16.77 -8.53 4.95
N ASN A 89 -17.90 -8.47 4.26
CA ASN A 89 -17.98 -8.35 2.79
C ASN A 89 -17.33 -7.07 2.23
N LYS A 90 -17.11 -6.06 3.08
CA LYS A 90 -16.42 -4.80 2.74
C LYS A 90 -15.05 -4.67 3.42
N GLY A 91 -14.66 -5.64 4.24
CA GLY A 91 -13.43 -5.61 5.02
C GLY A 91 -12.18 -5.86 4.20
N PHE A 92 -11.05 -5.38 4.71
CA PHE A 92 -9.72 -5.56 4.14
C PHE A 92 -9.22 -7.01 4.30
N ILE A 93 -9.67 -7.72 5.35
CA ILE A 93 -9.24 -9.07 5.68
C ILE A 93 -10.40 -10.05 5.50
N ASP A 94 -10.10 -11.18 4.88
CA ASP A 94 -11.04 -12.28 4.77
C ASP A 94 -11.24 -12.95 6.13
N LYS A 95 -12.50 -13.02 6.60
CA LYS A 95 -12.84 -13.59 7.90
C LYS A 95 -12.37 -15.04 8.04
N THR A 96 -12.55 -15.86 7.01
CA THR A 96 -12.16 -17.27 7.01
C THR A 96 -10.64 -17.41 7.16
N ILE A 97 -9.88 -16.61 6.40
CA ILE A 97 -8.40 -16.62 6.46
C ILE A 97 -7.93 -16.15 7.84
N PHE A 98 -8.55 -15.11 8.39
CA PHE A 98 -8.23 -14.64 9.75
C PHE A 98 -8.48 -15.71 10.81
N GLU A 99 -9.65 -16.37 10.80
CA GLU A 99 -9.99 -17.40 11.77
C GLU A 99 -9.03 -18.61 11.71
N LEU A 100 -8.66 -19.03 10.49
CA LEU A 100 -7.67 -20.09 10.29
C LEU A 100 -6.28 -19.68 10.76
N SER A 101 -5.89 -18.45 10.50
CA SER A 101 -4.62 -17.88 10.95
C SER A 101 -4.56 -17.77 12.46
N ASN A 102 -5.67 -17.38 13.08
CA ASN A 102 -5.79 -17.30 14.54
C ASN A 102 -5.65 -18.67 15.18
N LYS A 103 -6.32 -19.69 14.64
CA LYS A 103 -6.15 -21.09 15.09
C LYS A 103 -4.70 -21.55 14.96
N ALA A 104 -4.05 -21.25 13.84
CA ALA A 104 -2.66 -21.65 13.59
C ALA A 104 -1.68 -21.02 14.58
N ILE A 105 -1.90 -19.76 14.98
CA ILE A 105 -1.03 -19.07 15.95
C ILE A 105 -1.12 -19.70 17.33
N HIS A 106 -2.27 -20.19 17.75
CA HIS A 106 -2.41 -20.88 19.04
C HIS A 106 -1.61 -22.18 19.11
N ASP A 107 -1.23 -22.77 17.97
CA ASP A 107 -0.31 -23.91 17.90
C ASP A 107 1.18 -23.52 18.02
N ILE A 108 1.48 -22.22 18.12
CA ILE A 108 2.85 -21.73 18.26
C ILE A 108 3.14 -21.48 19.74
N ASN A 109 4.18 -22.12 20.24
CA ASN A 109 4.72 -21.85 21.55
C ASN A 109 6.25 -21.73 21.47
N GLY A 110 6.75 -20.52 21.67
CA GLY A 110 8.18 -20.25 21.65
C GLY A 110 8.78 -20.04 20.25
N LYS A 111 9.89 -20.70 19.95
CA LYS A 111 10.66 -20.48 18.73
C LYS A 111 9.93 -20.95 17.48
N LEU A 112 9.80 -20.07 16.51
CA LEU A 112 9.18 -20.33 15.21
C LEU A 112 10.25 -20.48 14.12
N SER A 113 10.50 -21.73 13.69
CA SER A 113 11.41 -22.02 12.57
C SER A 113 10.72 -21.84 11.22
N GLU A 114 11.50 -21.68 10.14
CA GLU A 114 10.94 -21.59 8.78
C GLU A 114 10.16 -22.86 8.38
N SER A 115 10.65 -24.04 8.78
CA SER A 115 9.92 -25.30 8.57
C SER A 115 8.57 -25.32 9.29
N LYS A 116 8.51 -24.77 10.52
CA LYS A 116 7.24 -24.67 11.25
C LYS A 116 6.27 -23.67 10.61
N LYS A 117 6.75 -22.54 10.12
CA LYS A 117 5.93 -21.59 9.34
C LYS A 117 5.29 -22.28 8.14
N GLN A 118 6.09 -23.04 7.37
CA GLN A 118 5.59 -23.77 6.20
C GLN A 118 4.58 -24.86 6.60
N GLU A 119 4.85 -25.59 7.69
CA GLU A 119 3.90 -26.59 8.23
C GLU A 119 2.55 -25.94 8.57
N LEU A 120 2.56 -24.78 9.25
CA LEU A 120 1.33 -24.07 9.61
C LEU A 120 0.54 -23.62 8.38
N ILE A 121 1.21 -23.06 7.38
CA ILE A 121 0.56 -22.67 6.12
C ILE A 121 -0.06 -23.90 5.46
N ASN A 122 0.69 -24.99 5.32
CA ASN A 122 0.24 -26.21 4.66
C ASN A 122 -0.91 -26.90 5.42
N ARG A 123 -0.97 -26.75 6.73
CA ARG A 123 -2.01 -27.37 7.57
C ARG A 123 -3.30 -26.54 7.61
N TYR A 124 -3.19 -25.21 7.72
CA TYR A 124 -4.34 -24.35 7.98
C TYR A 124 -4.86 -23.66 6.72
N LEU A 125 -3.99 -23.24 5.80
CA LEU A 125 -4.39 -22.49 4.60
C LEU A 125 -4.42 -23.38 3.35
N THR A 126 -4.96 -24.59 3.48
CA THR A 126 -5.16 -25.51 2.35
C THR A 126 -6.27 -24.98 1.44
N THR A 127 -6.23 -25.35 0.16
CA THR A 127 -7.29 -25.02 -0.81
C THR A 127 -8.68 -25.46 -0.31
N GLU A 128 -8.77 -26.56 0.41
CA GLU A 128 -10.00 -27.07 0.99
C GLU A 128 -10.50 -26.14 2.11
N ASN A 129 -9.64 -25.82 3.08
CA ASN A 129 -10.00 -24.99 4.23
C ASN A 129 -10.44 -23.58 3.81
N ILE A 130 -9.80 -22.98 2.79
CA ILE A 130 -10.14 -21.66 2.30
C ILE A 130 -11.18 -21.65 1.17
N SER A 131 -11.72 -22.81 0.77
CA SER A 131 -12.59 -22.97 -0.42
C SER A 131 -13.82 -22.07 -0.41
N GLN A 132 -14.37 -21.74 0.76
CA GLN A 132 -15.53 -20.87 0.94
C GLN A 132 -15.18 -19.41 1.25
N SER A 133 -13.90 -19.10 1.37
CA SER A 133 -13.43 -17.73 1.65
C SER A 133 -13.82 -16.78 0.51
N HIS A 134 -13.99 -15.50 0.87
CA HIS A 134 -14.22 -14.45 -0.11
C HIS A 134 -13.03 -14.28 -1.04
N PHE A 135 -11.82 -14.49 -0.53
CA PHE A 135 -10.58 -14.49 -1.30
C PHE A 135 -10.64 -15.49 -2.46
N ILE A 136 -10.95 -16.75 -2.19
CA ILE A 136 -11.02 -17.79 -3.23
C ILE A 136 -12.16 -17.53 -4.23
N LYS A 137 -13.31 -17.01 -3.77
CA LYS A 137 -14.42 -16.63 -4.68
C LYS A 137 -13.95 -15.55 -5.65
N LYS A 138 -13.35 -14.46 -5.15
CA LYS A 138 -12.78 -13.40 -5.99
C LYS A 138 -11.64 -13.89 -6.90
N PHE A 139 -10.78 -14.78 -6.39
CA PHE A 139 -9.72 -15.38 -7.19
C PHE A 139 -10.28 -16.17 -8.38
N ARG A 140 -11.29 -17.03 -8.13
CA ARG A 140 -11.95 -17.82 -9.18
C ARG A 140 -12.66 -16.94 -10.22
N GLU A 141 -13.30 -15.86 -9.81
CA GLU A 141 -13.90 -14.89 -10.71
C GLU A 141 -12.87 -14.23 -11.62
N LYS A 142 -11.75 -13.77 -11.04
CA LYS A 142 -10.65 -13.19 -11.81
C LYS A 142 -9.98 -14.21 -12.73
N TYR A 143 -9.78 -15.44 -12.25
CA TYR A 143 -9.22 -16.51 -13.06
C TYR A 143 -10.11 -16.83 -14.28
N ARG A 144 -11.42 -16.98 -14.09
CA ARG A 144 -12.37 -17.18 -15.19
C ARG A 144 -12.35 -16.02 -16.18
N PHE A 145 -12.24 -14.79 -15.68
CA PHE A 145 -12.12 -13.61 -16.54
C PHE A 145 -10.84 -13.67 -17.37
N ILE A 146 -9.68 -13.98 -16.77
CA ILE A 146 -8.40 -14.11 -17.51
C ILE A 146 -8.49 -15.23 -18.56
N ASP A 147 -9.05 -16.37 -18.19
CA ASP A 147 -9.21 -17.54 -19.08
C ASP A 147 -10.15 -17.26 -20.25
N SER A 148 -11.10 -16.33 -20.08
CA SER A 148 -12.02 -15.89 -21.13
C SER A 148 -11.42 -14.86 -22.10
N ILE A 149 -10.23 -14.30 -21.82
CA ILE A 149 -9.62 -13.26 -22.65
C ILE A 149 -8.87 -13.89 -23.79
N SER A 150 -9.27 -13.57 -25.03
CA SER A 150 -8.47 -13.85 -26.22
C SER A 150 -7.20 -13.01 -26.21
N ILE A 151 -6.04 -13.60 -26.55
CA ILE A 151 -4.68 -13.01 -26.46
C ILE A 151 -4.57 -11.61 -27.09
N TYR A 152 -5.42 -11.28 -28.06
CA TYR A 152 -5.39 -10.01 -28.81
C TYR A 152 -6.56 -9.06 -28.50
N SER A 153 -7.48 -9.40 -27.57
CA SER A 153 -8.71 -8.63 -27.33
C SER A 153 -8.67 -7.80 -26.04
N PHE A 154 -7.53 -7.71 -25.36
CA PHE A 154 -7.40 -6.99 -24.09
C PHE A 154 -7.48 -5.47 -24.31
N LYS A 155 -8.61 -4.86 -23.98
CA LYS A 155 -8.76 -3.41 -24.01
C LYS A 155 -8.37 -2.80 -22.66
N LYS A 156 -7.67 -1.67 -22.70
CA LYS A 156 -7.19 -0.94 -21.50
C LYS A 156 -8.30 -0.67 -20.47
N ASN A 157 -9.54 -0.54 -20.91
CA ASN A 157 -10.71 -0.24 -20.05
C ASN A 157 -11.35 -1.48 -19.41
N GLU A 158 -10.91 -2.70 -19.74
CA GLU A 158 -11.41 -3.95 -19.18
C GLU A 158 -10.59 -4.44 -18.01
N ASN A 159 -9.86 -3.54 -17.34
CA ASN A 159 -8.90 -3.85 -16.28
C ASN A 159 -9.64 -4.23 -14.97
N LYS A 160 -10.44 -5.30 -15.01
CA LYS A 160 -11.12 -5.90 -13.85
C LYS A 160 -10.17 -6.70 -12.93
N LEU A 161 -8.88 -6.77 -13.28
CA LEU A 161 -7.89 -7.54 -12.53
C LEU A 161 -7.47 -6.83 -11.23
N ARG A 162 -7.45 -5.50 -11.21
CA ARG A 162 -7.20 -4.70 -10.02
C ARG A 162 -8.49 -4.04 -9.54
N ASN A 163 -8.94 -4.38 -8.36
CA ASN A 163 -10.07 -3.68 -7.70
C ASN A 163 -9.64 -2.35 -7.06
N ILE A 164 -8.38 -1.96 -7.20
CA ILE A 164 -7.89 -0.68 -6.70
C ILE A 164 -8.13 0.32 -7.82
N LEU A 165 -9.25 1.01 -7.74
CA LEU A 165 -9.50 2.18 -8.54
C LEU A 165 -8.83 3.36 -7.83
N SER A 166 -7.75 3.85 -8.40
CA SER A 166 -7.05 5.04 -7.94
C SER A 166 -7.10 6.12 -9.02
N GLU A 167 -7.05 7.36 -8.58
CA GLU A 167 -6.85 8.53 -9.44
C GLU A 167 -5.53 9.18 -9.07
N THR A 168 -4.73 9.52 -10.09
CA THR A 168 -3.47 10.23 -9.89
C THR A 168 -3.74 11.72 -9.92
N ILE A 169 -3.36 12.41 -8.84
CA ILE A 169 -3.56 13.85 -8.70
C ILE A 169 -2.28 14.54 -8.27
N ILE A 170 -2.21 15.85 -8.48
CA ILE A 170 -1.23 16.73 -7.84
C ILE A 170 -1.98 17.57 -6.80
N PRO A 171 -1.58 17.58 -5.52
CA PRO A 171 -2.15 18.50 -4.54
C PRO A 171 -1.93 19.96 -4.98
N GLU A 172 -2.96 20.81 -4.85
CA GLU A 172 -2.89 22.22 -5.26
C GLU A 172 -1.72 22.96 -4.62
N THR A 173 -1.48 22.73 -3.34
CA THR A 173 -0.34 23.31 -2.60
C THR A 173 1.02 22.92 -3.16
N VAL A 174 1.15 21.69 -3.66
CA VAL A 174 2.36 21.20 -4.33
C VAL A 174 2.48 21.84 -5.71
N TYR A 175 1.38 21.90 -6.47
CA TYR A 175 1.37 22.54 -7.77
C TYR A 175 1.76 24.01 -7.69
N GLU A 176 1.17 24.78 -6.77
CA GLU A 176 1.49 26.20 -6.59
C GLU A 176 2.98 26.41 -6.26
N LYS A 177 3.52 25.57 -5.40
CA LYS A 177 4.94 25.63 -5.01
C LYS A 177 5.91 25.36 -6.17
N TYR A 178 5.55 24.47 -7.08
CA TYR A 178 6.42 24.02 -8.19
C TYR A 178 5.84 24.34 -9.57
N LYS A 179 4.95 25.33 -9.64
CA LYS A 179 4.16 25.68 -10.81
C LYS A 179 5.02 25.93 -12.05
N GLU A 180 6.04 26.79 -11.92
CA GLU A 180 6.90 27.15 -13.06
C GLU A 180 7.62 25.94 -13.66
N GLU A 181 8.09 25.03 -12.80
CA GLU A 181 8.77 23.81 -13.23
C GLU A 181 7.79 22.85 -13.92
N ILE A 182 6.64 22.58 -13.29
CA ILE A 182 5.62 21.67 -13.82
C ILE A 182 5.08 22.20 -15.15
N ASP A 183 4.76 23.48 -15.26
CA ASP A 183 4.24 24.10 -16.47
C ASP A 183 5.28 24.09 -17.60
N THR A 184 6.54 24.35 -17.29
CA THR A 184 7.66 24.27 -18.26
C THR A 184 7.81 22.87 -18.81
N ILE A 185 7.79 21.86 -17.96
CA ILE A 185 7.89 20.45 -18.39
C ILE A 185 6.66 20.05 -19.21
N SER A 186 5.47 20.47 -18.80
CA SER A 186 4.22 20.19 -19.51
C SER A 186 4.22 20.83 -20.92
N GLN A 187 4.70 22.07 -21.03
CA GLN A 187 4.85 22.74 -22.33
C GLN A 187 5.81 21.97 -23.26
N LYS A 188 6.99 21.56 -22.76
CA LYS A 188 7.94 20.76 -23.55
C LYS A 188 7.32 19.45 -24.01
N LEU A 189 6.58 18.74 -23.13
CA LEU A 189 5.89 17.50 -23.48
C LEU A 189 4.89 17.64 -24.63
N ASN A 190 4.28 18.83 -24.78
CA ASN A 190 3.21 19.08 -25.74
C ASN A 190 3.65 19.82 -27.00
N SER A 191 4.78 20.53 -26.99
CA SER A 191 5.23 21.39 -28.08
C SER A 191 6.45 20.89 -28.84
N GLU A 192 7.30 20.07 -28.22
CA GLU A 192 8.57 19.63 -28.79
C GLU A 192 8.48 18.24 -29.44
N ARG A 193 9.29 18.02 -30.48
CA ARG A 193 9.52 16.68 -31.04
C ARG A 193 10.51 15.94 -30.11
N LEU A 194 9.94 15.13 -29.23
CA LEU A 194 10.69 14.35 -28.24
C LEU A 194 10.81 12.89 -28.67
N THR A 195 11.95 12.30 -28.39
CA THR A 195 12.13 10.84 -28.42
C THR A 195 11.25 10.17 -27.35
N ALA A 196 11.02 8.87 -27.50
CA ALA A 196 10.26 8.10 -26.50
C ALA A 196 10.90 8.15 -25.09
N ILE A 197 12.25 8.18 -25.04
CA ILE A 197 13.01 8.23 -23.79
C ILE A 197 12.86 9.60 -23.13
N GLU A 198 13.07 10.68 -23.87
CA GLU A 198 12.91 12.05 -23.36
C GLU A 198 11.50 12.30 -22.85
N ARG A 199 10.49 11.86 -23.60
CA ARG A 199 9.08 11.95 -23.18
C ARG A 199 8.84 11.20 -21.88
N LYS A 200 9.39 9.98 -21.74
CA LYS A 200 9.27 9.18 -20.52
C LYS A 200 9.95 9.86 -19.33
N CYS A 201 11.14 10.45 -19.51
CA CYS A 201 11.85 11.18 -18.47
C CYS A 201 11.07 12.42 -18.01
N LEU A 202 10.63 13.25 -18.93
CA LEU A 202 9.85 14.48 -18.61
C LEU A 202 8.53 14.14 -17.92
N ARG A 203 7.82 13.10 -18.40
CA ARG A 203 6.61 12.61 -17.75
C ARG A 203 6.89 12.15 -16.32
N SER A 204 7.97 11.40 -16.09
CA SER A 204 8.39 10.96 -14.77
C SER A 204 8.69 12.13 -13.84
N ASN A 205 9.27 13.21 -14.35
CA ASN A 205 9.56 14.42 -13.58
C ASN A 205 8.28 15.13 -13.10
N ILE A 206 7.21 15.15 -13.89
CA ILE A 206 5.91 15.66 -13.39
C ILE A 206 5.31 14.72 -12.36
N LEU A 207 5.38 13.40 -12.60
CA LEU A 207 4.76 12.41 -11.72
C LEU A 207 5.38 12.36 -10.32
N GLN A 208 6.60 12.82 -10.12
CA GLN A 208 7.19 12.93 -8.78
C GLN A 208 6.45 13.92 -7.85
N TYR A 209 5.69 14.87 -8.42
CA TYR A 209 4.83 15.80 -7.68
C TYR A 209 3.42 15.25 -7.43
N SER A 210 3.11 14.07 -7.96
CA SER A 210 1.80 13.45 -7.86
C SER A 210 1.69 12.40 -6.77
N LEU A 211 0.45 12.08 -6.43
CA LEU A 211 0.12 10.95 -5.59
C LEU A 211 -1.13 10.24 -6.12
N GLU A 212 -1.27 8.98 -5.76
CA GLU A 212 -2.49 8.22 -6.05
C GLU A 212 -3.44 8.28 -4.86
N ILE A 213 -4.68 8.67 -5.12
CA ILE A 213 -5.76 8.66 -4.14
C ILE A 213 -6.80 7.61 -4.51
N PRO A 214 -7.54 7.03 -3.55
CA PRO A 214 -8.66 6.16 -3.84
C PRO A 214 -9.68 6.88 -4.72
N TYR A 215 -10.20 6.19 -5.74
CA TYR A 215 -11.13 6.77 -6.71
C TYR A 215 -12.40 7.35 -6.05
N TYR A 216 -12.85 6.77 -4.94
CA TYR A 216 -14.01 7.28 -4.22
C TYR A 216 -13.76 8.66 -3.59
N HIS A 217 -12.51 8.99 -3.19
CA HIS A 217 -12.14 10.36 -2.78
C HIS A 217 -12.26 11.34 -3.94
N TRP A 218 -11.74 10.94 -5.11
CA TRP A 218 -11.88 11.74 -6.32
C TRP A 218 -13.36 11.95 -6.69
N ASN A 219 -14.18 10.90 -6.63
CA ASN A 219 -15.59 10.97 -6.94
C ASN A 219 -16.35 11.90 -5.97
N SER A 220 -16.02 11.88 -4.67
CA SER A 220 -16.55 12.83 -3.68
C SER A 220 -16.17 14.26 -4.02
N TYR A 221 -14.91 14.50 -4.40
CA TYR A 221 -14.44 15.80 -4.85
C TYR A 221 -15.19 16.31 -6.09
N GLU A 222 -15.39 15.46 -7.11
CA GLU A 222 -16.16 15.84 -8.31
C GLU A 222 -17.62 16.19 -7.98
N LYS A 223 -18.24 15.49 -7.05
CA LYS A 223 -19.59 15.83 -6.57
C LYS A 223 -19.61 17.18 -5.86
N ALA A 224 -18.65 17.44 -4.97
CA ALA A 224 -18.51 18.70 -4.26
C ALA A 224 -18.23 19.88 -5.20
N MET A 225 -17.44 19.66 -6.24
CA MET A 225 -17.17 20.64 -7.28
C MET A 225 -18.46 21.00 -8.05
N LYS A 226 -19.26 20.03 -8.42
CA LYS A 226 -20.58 20.26 -9.09
C LYS A 226 -21.55 21.03 -8.20
N LYS A 227 -21.43 20.91 -6.87
CA LYS A 227 -22.22 21.68 -5.90
C LYS A 227 -21.61 23.06 -5.58
N GLY A 228 -20.45 23.40 -6.14
CA GLY A 228 -19.76 24.66 -5.87
C GLY A 228 -19.04 24.73 -4.51
N CYS A 229 -18.88 23.61 -3.82
CA CYS A 229 -18.23 23.55 -2.51
C CYS A 229 -16.69 23.61 -2.60
N VAL A 230 -16.12 23.30 -3.75
CA VAL A 230 -14.67 23.34 -4.05
C VAL A 230 -14.44 23.95 -5.42
N HIS A 231 -13.21 24.44 -5.64
CA HIS A 231 -12.82 25.01 -6.93
C HIS A 231 -12.79 23.96 -8.04
N GLN A 232 -12.99 24.42 -9.28
CA GLN A 232 -12.79 23.59 -10.43
C GLN A 232 -11.30 23.23 -10.54
N TYR A 233 -11.00 21.93 -10.72
CA TYR A 233 -9.63 21.47 -10.84
C TYR A 233 -8.98 21.96 -12.14
N GLN A 234 -7.67 22.22 -12.07
CA GLN A 234 -6.83 22.45 -13.24
C GLN A 234 -6.30 21.09 -13.77
N SER A 235 -6.17 20.98 -15.08
CA SER A 235 -5.56 19.80 -15.70
C SER A 235 -4.23 20.14 -16.35
N ILE A 236 -3.24 19.30 -16.13
CA ILE A 236 -1.90 19.38 -16.74
C ILE A 236 -1.79 18.27 -17.77
N ASN A 237 -1.43 18.61 -19.00
CA ASN A 237 -1.26 17.63 -20.07
C ASN A 237 0.08 16.93 -19.93
N LEU A 238 0.06 15.59 -19.89
CA LEU A 238 1.26 14.73 -19.88
C LEU A 238 1.57 14.18 -21.27
N SER A 239 0.54 13.99 -22.09
CA SER A 239 0.62 13.56 -23.48
C SER A 239 -0.73 13.76 -24.17
N PRO A 240 -0.84 13.63 -25.52
CA PRO A 240 -2.13 13.62 -26.17
C PRO A 240 -3.07 12.57 -25.57
N GLY A 241 -4.15 13.04 -24.95
CA GLY A 241 -5.15 12.18 -24.30
C GLY A 241 -4.82 11.75 -22.84
N GLU A 242 -3.67 12.13 -22.30
CA GLU A 242 -3.33 11.87 -20.90
C GLU A 242 -3.18 13.17 -20.13
N LYS A 243 -3.96 13.32 -19.06
CA LYS A 243 -3.96 14.51 -18.18
C LYS A 243 -3.83 14.06 -16.74
N ILE A 244 -3.16 14.89 -15.94
CA ILE A 244 -3.15 14.78 -14.50
C ILE A 244 -3.90 15.98 -13.91
N LYS A 245 -4.65 15.74 -12.85
CA LYS A 245 -5.54 16.73 -12.25
C LYS A 245 -4.88 17.38 -11.05
N VAL A 246 -4.98 18.69 -10.91
CA VAL A 246 -4.59 19.42 -9.70
C VAL A 246 -5.81 19.48 -8.79
N MET A 247 -5.71 18.93 -7.61
CA MET A 247 -6.84 18.81 -6.68
C MET A 247 -6.60 19.64 -5.43
N GLN A 248 -7.59 20.43 -5.05
CA GLN A 248 -7.61 21.09 -3.75
C GLN A 248 -7.74 20.03 -2.66
N CYS A 249 -6.72 19.90 -1.83
CA CYS A 249 -6.72 18.96 -0.70
C CYS A 249 -5.67 19.41 0.34
N ARG A 250 -5.83 18.94 1.56
CA ARG A 250 -4.78 19.09 2.57
C ARG A 250 -3.69 18.06 2.29
N TYR A 251 -2.47 18.54 2.14
CA TYR A 251 -1.28 17.73 1.97
C TYR A 251 -0.12 18.38 2.73
N ASP A 252 0.48 17.63 3.64
CA ASP A 252 1.60 18.09 4.47
C ASP A 252 2.66 16.98 4.63
N GLU A 253 3.57 17.13 5.58
CA GLU A 253 4.66 16.18 5.83
C GLU A 253 4.17 14.77 6.23
N MET A 254 2.96 14.65 6.76
CA MET A 254 2.33 13.39 7.12
C MET A 254 1.60 12.74 5.94
N GLY A 255 1.42 13.45 4.82
CA GLY A 255 0.81 12.96 3.60
C GLY A 255 -0.51 13.63 3.23
N TYR A 256 -1.35 12.89 2.52
CA TYR A 256 -2.65 13.32 2.02
C TYR A 256 -3.76 13.12 3.05
N TYR A 257 -4.60 14.13 3.22
CA TYR A 257 -5.81 14.06 4.04
C TYR A 257 -7.04 14.17 3.15
N ARG A 258 -7.97 13.25 3.35
CA ARG A 258 -9.29 13.32 2.72
C ARG A 258 -10.00 14.60 3.16
N ILE A 259 -10.61 15.31 2.21
CA ILE A 259 -11.58 16.37 2.53
C ILE A 259 -12.91 15.67 2.85
N GLU A 260 -13.41 15.86 4.07
CA GLU A 260 -14.74 15.43 4.45
C GLU A 260 -15.74 16.51 4.02
N PHE A 261 -16.72 16.14 3.22
CA PHE A 261 -17.85 16.98 2.86
C PHE A 261 -19.04 16.57 3.72
N ALA A 262 -19.86 17.56 4.09
CA ALA A 262 -21.02 17.36 4.99
C ALA A 262 -22.03 16.28 4.53
N ASP A 263 -21.97 15.86 3.28
CA ASP A 263 -22.83 14.80 2.70
C ASP A 263 -22.18 13.40 2.70
N ASP A 264 -21.02 13.21 3.30
CA ASP A 264 -20.35 11.89 3.39
C ASP A 264 -20.87 11.05 4.59
N VAL A 265 -21.91 11.51 5.28
CA VAL A 265 -22.49 10.90 6.50
C VAL A 265 -23.78 10.14 6.21
N ASP A 266 -23.86 9.40 5.10
CA ASP A 266 -24.94 8.45 4.84
C ASP A 266 -24.41 7.05 4.50
#